data_13e78e4be2fd8e15d649c82b60327db3
#
_entry.id   13e78e4be2fd8e15d649c82b60327db3
#
_cell.length_a   1.000
_cell.length_b   1.000
_cell.length_c   1.000
_cell.angle_alpha   90.00
_cell.angle_beta   90.00
_cell.angle_gamma   90.00
#
_symmetry.space_group_name_H-M   'P 1'
#
loop_
_entity.id
_entity.type
_entity.pdbx_description
1 polymer ?
#
loop_
_entity_poly.entity_id
_entity_poly.type
_entity_poly.pdbx_seq_one_letter_code
_entity_poly.pdbx_strand_id
1 'polypeptide(L)'
;MLTEDGKHLYVSYDEYHSLIEKLALRVHQSGWQFDTILCLARGGMRPGDILSRIFDKPLAIMSTSSYRAEAGTVQGHLDIARFITTPKGEIAGRVLLVDDLADSGHTLHAVINMLKTNYAPITELRSAVIWTKAVSSFTPD
;
A
#
# COMPACT_ATOMS: atom_id res chain seq x y z
N MET A 1 -6.31 10.90 16.66
CA MET A 1 -7.14 10.87 17.88
C MET A 1 -8.42 10.11 17.62
N LEU A 2 -8.78 9.20 18.51
CA LEU A 2 -10.02 8.44 18.37
C LEU A 2 -11.22 9.32 18.78
N THR A 3 -12.37 9.06 18.14
CA THR A 3 -13.64 9.65 18.58
C THR A 3 -14.07 9.04 19.90
N GLU A 4 -15.03 9.70 20.58
CA GLU A 4 -15.54 9.22 21.87
C GLU A 4 -16.12 7.80 21.81
N ASP A 5 -16.71 7.41 20.66
CA ASP A 5 -17.25 6.06 20.47
C ASP A 5 -16.18 5.04 20.07
N GLY A 6 -14.93 5.45 19.87
CA GLY A 6 -13.82 4.59 19.48
C GLY A 6 -13.90 4.03 18.06
N LYS A 7 -14.86 4.47 17.27
CA LYS A 7 -15.10 3.93 15.90
C LYS A 7 -14.35 4.65 14.80
N HIS A 8 -13.95 5.89 15.05
CA HIS A 8 -13.29 6.72 14.07
C HIS A 8 -11.97 7.25 14.61
N LEU A 9 -10.99 7.34 13.72
CA LEU A 9 -9.71 7.93 14.03
C LEU A 9 -9.53 9.19 13.16
N TYR A 10 -9.36 10.33 13.83
CA TYR A 10 -9.02 11.57 13.16
C TYR A 10 -7.55 11.87 13.33
N VAL A 11 -6.87 12.11 12.19
CA VAL A 11 -5.43 12.36 12.15
C VAL A 11 -5.19 13.65 11.37
N SER A 12 -4.45 14.58 11.98
CA SER A 12 -4.05 15.81 11.30
C SER A 12 -3.02 15.51 10.21
N TYR A 13 -2.79 16.47 9.29
CA TYR A 13 -1.74 16.33 8.30
C TYR A 13 -0.36 16.18 8.93
N ASP A 14 -0.08 16.94 9.99
CA ASP A 14 1.21 16.84 10.69
C ASP A 14 1.40 15.47 11.32
N GLU A 15 0.37 14.95 11.97
CA GLU A 15 0.41 13.58 12.53
C GLU A 15 0.62 12.54 11.43
N TYR A 16 -0.08 12.69 10.30
CA TYR A 16 0.04 11.78 9.17
C TYR A 16 1.45 11.78 8.59
N HIS A 17 2.02 12.95 8.38
CA HIS A 17 3.38 13.06 7.87
C HIS A 17 4.41 12.49 8.85
N SER A 18 4.20 12.71 10.15
CA SER A 18 5.05 12.10 11.18
C SER A 18 5.00 10.57 11.14
N LEU A 19 3.82 10.02 10.89
CA LEU A 19 3.66 8.56 10.75
C LEU A 19 4.38 8.04 9.50
N ILE A 20 4.35 8.77 8.40
CA ILE A 20 5.08 8.40 7.19
C ILE A 20 6.59 8.42 7.46
N GLU A 21 7.08 9.43 8.17
CA GLU A 21 8.50 9.50 8.54
C GLU A 21 8.91 8.32 9.43
N LYS A 22 8.06 7.94 10.38
CA LYS A 22 8.30 6.75 11.21
C LYS A 22 8.32 5.47 10.39
N LEU A 23 7.43 5.35 9.42
CA LEU A 23 7.43 4.22 8.50
C LEU A 23 8.72 4.18 7.69
N ALA A 24 9.17 5.32 7.17
CA ALA A 24 10.43 5.43 6.44
C ALA A 24 11.60 4.95 7.31
N LEU A 25 11.62 5.36 8.56
CA LEU A 25 12.67 4.94 9.50
C LEU A 25 12.66 3.42 9.71
N ARG A 26 11.49 2.83 9.86
CA ARG A 26 11.38 1.37 10.00
C ARG A 26 11.84 0.64 8.75
N VAL A 27 11.49 1.13 7.57
CA VAL A 27 11.96 0.56 6.31
C VAL A 27 13.47 0.62 6.23
N HIS A 28 14.04 1.77 6.57
CA HIS A 28 15.50 1.94 6.58
C HIS A 28 16.19 1.00 7.58
N GLN A 29 15.64 0.89 8.79
CA GLN A 29 16.18 0.04 9.84
C GLN A 29 16.10 -1.44 9.51
N SER A 30 15.19 -1.86 8.63
CA SER A 30 15.11 -3.25 8.19
C SER A 30 16.34 -3.71 7.42
N GLY A 31 17.06 -2.78 6.82
CA GLY A 31 18.25 -3.08 5.99
C GLY A 31 17.91 -3.66 4.62
N TRP A 32 16.63 -3.90 4.33
CA TRP A 32 16.22 -4.46 3.05
C TRP A 32 16.34 -3.41 1.94
N GLN A 33 17.06 -3.76 0.89
CA GLN A 33 17.25 -2.88 -0.27
C GLN A 33 16.22 -3.22 -1.33
N PHE A 34 15.61 -2.19 -1.90
CA PHE A 34 14.59 -2.36 -2.94
C PHE A 34 14.89 -1.44 -4.13
N ASP A 35 14.29 -1.77 -5.26
CA ASP A 35 14.57 -1.09 -6.53
C ASP A 35 13.48 -0.10 -6.89
N THR A 36 12.24 -0.37 -6.50
CA THR A 36 11.06 0.40 -6.89
C THR A 36 10.05 0.40 -5.76
N ILE A 37 9.34 1.53 -5.62
CA ILE A 37 8.18 1.63 -4.76
C ILE A 37 6.93 1.55 -5.63
N LEU A 38 6.02 0.65 -5.29
CA LEU A 38 4.70 0.55 -5.93
C LEU A 38 3.65 0.99 -4.93
N CYS A 39 2.98 2.10 -5.21
CA CYS A 39 1.90 2.56 -4.36
C CYS A 39 0.53 2.17 -4.92
N LEU A 40 -0.40 1.91 -4.02
CA LEU A 40 -1.79 1.64 -4.37
C LEU A 40 -2.58 2.94 -4.30
N ALA A 41 -3.08 3.39 -5.45
CA ALA A 41 -3.93 4.56 -5.47
C ALA A 41 -5.30 4.19 -4.86
N ARG A 42 -5.89 5.07 -4.09
CA ARG A 42 -5.41 6.42 -3.80
C ARG A 42 -4.65 6.52 -2.48
N GLY A 43 -4.99 5.70 -1.50
CA GLY A 43 -4.49 5.82 -0.13
C GLY A 43 -2.98 5.71 -0.01
N GLY A 44 -2.36 4.87 -0.84
CA GLY A 44 -0.91 4.69 -0.84
C GLY A 44 -0.13 5.78 -1.56
N MET A 45 -0.79 6.71 -2.23
CA MET A 45 -0.09 7.72 -3.05
C MET A 45 0.74 8.69 -2.21
N ARG A 46 0.20 9.19 -1.11
CA ARG A 46 0.94 10.12 -0.27
C ARG A 46 2.15 9.48 0.41
N PRO A 47 2.00 8.34 1.11
CA PRO A 47 3.18 7.68 1.66
C PRO A 47 4.13 7.19 0.56
N GLY A 48 3.61 6.71 -0.56
CA GLY A 48 4.45 6.27 -1.67
C GLY A 48 5.30 7.39 -2.25
N ASP A 49 4.70 8.55 -2.50
CA ASP A 49 5.45 9.72 -2.99
C ASP A 49 6.55 10.13 -2.02
N ILE A 50 6.22 10.27 -0.76
CA ILE A 50 7.20 10.70 0.25
C ILE A 50 8.33 9.68 0.39
N LEU A 51 8.01 8.39 0.48
CA LEU A 51 9.02 7.34 0.56
C LEU A 51 9.92 7.30 -0.67
N SER A 52 9.36 7.51 -1.87
CA SER A 52 10.15 7.51 -3.09
C SER A 52 11.19 8.63 -3.09
N ARG A 53 10.84 9.79 -2.53
CA ARG A 53 11.76 10.92 -2.42
C ARG A 53 12.81 10.71 -1.34
N ILE A 54 12.41 10.15 -0.20
CA ILE A 54 13.35 9.86 0.90
C ILE A 54 14.41 8.85 0.45
N PHE A 55 14.00 7.78 -0.22
CA PHE A 55 14.91 6.70 -0.64
C PHE A 55 15.47 6.89 -2.04
N ASP A 56 15.05 7.92 -2.76
CA ASP A 56 15.45 8.20 -4.13
C ASP A 56 15.24 6.98 -5.04
N LYS A 57 14.02 6.47 -5.02
CA LYS A 57 13.63 5.30 -5.82
C LYS A 57 12.47 5.66 -6.75
N PRO A 58 12.38 5.01 -7.92
CA PRO A 58 11.25 5.20 -8.81
C PRO A 58 9.93 4.87 -8.13
N LEU A 59 8.89 5.63 -8.47
CA LEU A 59 7.55 5.41 -7.98
C LEU A 59 6.67 4.84 -9.08
N ALA A 60 6.16 3.66 -8.87
CA ALA A 60 5.14 3.05 -9.72
C ALA A 60 3.78 3.17 -9.04
N ILE A 61 2.73 3.24 -9.84
CA ILE A 61 1.36 3.43 -9.34
C ILE A 61 0.44 2.38 -9.94
N MET A 62 -0.38 1.79 -9.09
CA MET A 62 -1.44 0.88 -9.51
C MET A 62 -2.73 1.26 -8.81
N SER A 63 -3.82 1.33 -9.57
CA SER A 63 -5.13 1.64 -9.01
C SER A 63 -5.83 0.36 -8.58
N THR A 64 -6.39 0.41 -7.39
CA THR A 64 -7.32 -0.62 -6.91
C THR A 64 -8.56 0.07 -6.39
N SER A 65 -9.69 -0.58 -6.55
CA SER A 65 -10.92 -0.11 -5.94
C SER A 65 -11.73 -1.29 -5.47
N SER A 66 -12.30 -1.16 -4.30
CA SER A 66 -13.33 -2.07 -3.84
C SER A 66 -14.63 -1.27 -3.73
N TYR A 67 -15.70 -1.83 -4.23
CA TYR A 67 -16.99 -1.20 -4.10
C TYR A 67 -18.02 -2.21 -3.67
N ARG A 68 -19.08 -1.71 -3.06
CA ARG A 68 -20.20 -2.51 -2.62
C ARG A 68 -21.36 -2.26 -3.53
N ALA A 69 -22.11 -3.30 -3.85
CA ALA A 69 -23.35 -3.13 -4.58
C ALA A 69 -24.31 -2.28 -3.76
N GLU A 70 -25.10 -1.48 -4.45
CA GLU A 70 -26.17 -0.72 -3.84
C GLU A 70 -27.10 -1.67 -3.08
N ALA A 71 -27.69 -1.18 -2.01
CA ALA A 71 -28.57 -1.93 -1.14
C ALA A 71 -27.92 -3.10 -0.38
N GLY A 72 -26.61 -3.26 -0.47
CA GLY A 72 -25.90 -4.28 0.30
C GLY A 72 -26.28 -5.71 -0.03
N THR A 73 -26.86 -5.96 -1.20
CA THR A 73 -27.31 -7.28 -1.60
C THR A 73 -26.23 -8.18 -2.15
N VAL A 74 -25.10 -7.57 -2.56
CA VAL A 74 -23.96 -8.28 -3.12
C VAL A 74 -22.73 -7.84 -2.35
N GLN A 75 -21.86 -8.79 -2.04
CA GLN A 75 -20.59 -8.44 -1.41
C GLN A 75 -19.75 -7.57 -2.35
N GLY A 76 -19.06 -6.60 -1.79
CA GLY A 76 -18.14 -5.80 -2.54
C GLY A 76 -17.10 -6.69 -3.21
N HIS A 77 -16.74 -6.35 -4.42
CA HIS A 77 -15.63 -7.01 -5.08
C HIS A 77 -14.53 -5.99 -5.37
N LEU A 78 -13.34 -6.51 -5.58
CA LEU A 78 -12.15 -5.73 -5.79
C LEU A 78 -11.81 -5.65 -7.27
N ASP A 79 -11.72 -4.42 -7.79
CA ASP A 79 -11.17 -4.17 -9.10
C ASP A 79 -9.69 -3.82 -8.98
N ILE A 80 -8.86 -4.56 -9.69
CA ILE A 80 -7.43 -4.31 -9.75
C ILE A 80 -7.08 -3.93 -11.18
N ALA A 81 -6.42 -2.80 -11.36
CA ALA A 81 -5.99 -2.35 -12.67
C ALA A 81 -5.03 -3.37 -13.29
N ARG A 82 -5.19 -3.61 -14.60
CA ARG A 82 -4.31 -4.52 -15.33
C ARG A 82 -2.90 -3.98 -15.48
N PHE A 83 -2.77 -2.66 -15.47
CA PHE A 83 -1.53 -2.01 -15.81
C PHE A 83 -0.99 -1.23 -14.63
N ILE A 84 0.33 -1.26 -14.53
CA ILE A 84 1.09 -0.47 -13.57
C ILE A 84 1.75 0.66 -14.33
N THR A 85 1.58 1.89 -13.87
CA THR A 85 2.30 3.03 -14.41
C THR A 85 3.67 3.09 -13.78
N THR A 86 4.71 3.00 -14.59
CA THR A 86 6.11 3.08 -14.15
C THR A 86 6.86 4.14 -14.95
N PRO A 87 7.94 4.74 -14.37
CA PRO A 87 8.74 5.71 -15.11
C PRO A 87 9.46 5.12 -16.32
N LYS A 88 9.88 3.87 -16.23
CA LYS A 88 10.61 3.17 -17.30
C LYS A 88 10.27 1.70 -17.33
N GLY A 89 9.93 1.21 -18.52
CA GLY A 89 9.81 -0.20 -18.80
C GLY A 89 8.81 -0.92 -17.90
N GLU A 90 9.09 -2.17 -17.59
CA GLU A 90 8.26 -3.02 -16.76
C GLU A 90 8.76 -3.01 -15.32
N ILE A 91 7.83 -3.09 -14.38
CA ILE A 91 8.21 -3.20 -12.97
C ILE A 91 8.96 -4.51 -12.73
N ALA A 92 10.08 -4.42 -12.03
CA ALA A 92 11.00 -5.54 -11.85
C ALA A 92 11.82 -5.41 -10.57
N GLY A 93 12.48 -6.49 -10.20
CA GLY A 93 13.39 -6.53 -9.07
C GLY A 93 12.68 -6.59 -7.74
N ARG A 94 13.27 -5.95 -6.73
CA ARG A 94 12.72 -5.88 -5.37
C ARG A 94 11.77 -4.71 -5.29
N VAL A 95 10.52 -4.98 -4.92
CA VAL A 95 9.45 -3.99 -4.93
C VAL A 95 8.91 -3.80 -3.51
N LEU A 96 8.83 -2.55 -3.08
CA LEU A 96 8.16 -2.17 -1.85
C LEU A 96 6.74 -1.71 -2.18
N LEU A 97 5.76 -2.50 -1.77
CA LEU A 97 4.34 -2.20 -1.96
C LEU A 97 3.85 -1.32 -0.81
N VAL A 98 3.29 -0.17 -1.14
CA VAL A 98 2.90 0.84 -0.14
C VAL A 98 1.41 1.14 -0.24
N ASP A 99 0.76 1.09 0.91
CA ASP A 99 -0.63 1.52 1.07
C ASP A 99 -0.77 2.25 2.41
N ASP A 100 -1.90 2.88 2.65
CA ASP A 100 -2.13 3.58 3.92
C ASP A 100 -2.70 2.66 4.99
N LEU A 101 -3.58 1.76 4.63
CA LEU A 101 -4.34 0.97 5.59
C LEU A 101 -4.53 -0.47 5.13
N ALA A 102 -4.19 -1.42 5.99
CA ALA A 102 -4.61 -2.81 5.85
C ALA A 102 -5.90 -3.00 6.64
N ASP A 103 -7.04 -2.87 5.97
CA ASP A 103 -8.36 -3.01 6.58
C ASP A 103 -8.69 -4.49 6.85
N SER A 104 -9.36 -5.17 5.94
CA SER A 104 -9.60 -6.61 6.07
C SER A 104 -8.39 -7.45 5.64
N GLY A 105 -7.52 -6.86 4.86
CA GLY A 105 -6.39 -7.54 4.24
C GLY A 105 -6.67 -8.07 2.85
N HIS A 106 -7.92 -8.10 2.40
CA HIS A 106 -8.29 -8.67 1.11
C HIS A 106 -7.62 -7.97 -0.06
N THR A 107 -7.59 -6.64 -0.03
CA THR A 107 -6.96 -5.86 -1.11
C THR A 107 -5.48 -6.18 -1.23
N LEU A 108 -4.75 -6.16 -0.12
CA LEU A 108 -3.31 -6.41 -0.14
C LEU A 108 -3.00 -7.86 -0.51
N HIS A 109 -3.75 -8.83 0.01
CA HIS A 109 -3.59 -10.23 -0.39
C HIS A 109 -3.84 -10.42 -1.90
N ALA A 110 -4.91 -9.83 -2.42
CA ALA A 110 -5.25 -9.94 -3.84
C ALA A 110 -4.19 -9.29 -4.73
N VAL A 111 -3.71 -8.11 -4.34
CA VAL A 111 -2.66 -7.40 -5.08
C VAL A 111 -1.37 -8.20 -5.09
N ILE A 112 -0.93 -8.70 -3.95
CA ILE A 112 0.29 -9.50 -3.84
C ILE A 112 0.20 -10.75 -4.72
N ASN A 113 -0.92 -11.45 -4.67
CA ASN A 113 -1.13 -12.63 -5.50
C ASN A 113 -1.12 -12.30 -6.99
N MET A 114 -1.77 -11.21 -7.38
CA MET A 114 -1.80 -10.76 -8.76
C MET A 114 -0.40 -10.40 -9.26
N LEU A 115 0.38 -9.70 -8.44
CA LEU A 115 1.75 -9.31 -8.79
C LEU A 115 2.65 -10.53 -8.95
N LYS A 116 2.56 -11.48 -8.04
CA LYS A 116 3.34 -12.72 -8.11
C LYS A 116 2.97 -13.57 -9.33
N THR A 117 1.71 -13.54 -9.73
CA THR A 117 1.21 -14.34 -10.84
C THR A 117 1.55 -13.70 -12.21
N ASN A 118 1.40 -12.39 -12.33
CA ASN A 118 1.42 -11.72 -13.63
C ASN A 118 2.67 -10.88 -13.91
N TYR A 119 3.52 -10.67 -12.91
CA TYR A 119 4.72 -9.83 -13.06
C TYR A 119 5.96 -10.60 -12.65
N ALA A 120 6.33 -11.56 -13.50
CA ALA A 120 7.48 -12.44 -13.27
C ALA A 120 8.81 -11.70 -13.02
N PRO A 121 9.09 -10.51 -13.61
CA PRO A 121 10.32 -9.78 -13.31
C PRO A 121 10.44 -9.28 -11.86
N ILE A 122 9.35 -9.24 -11.09
CA ILE A 122 9.44 -8.94 -9.66
C ILE A 122 10.07 -10.14 -8.96
N THR A 123 11.22 -9.93 -8.35
CA THR A 123 11.98 -11.00 -7.67
C THR A 123 11.67 -11.11 -6.19
N GLU A 124 11.33 -9.99 -5.56
CA GLU A 124 10.99 -9.95 -4.14
C GLU A 124 9.98 -8.84 -3.91
N LEU A 125 9.02 -9.08 -3.04
CA LEU A 125 7.95 -8.15 -2.76
C LEU A 125 7.74 -8.07 -1.26
N ARG A 126 7.85 -6.87 -0.70
CA ARG A 126 7.50 -6.59 0.70
C ARG A 126 6.51 -5.45 0.76
N SER A 127 5.77 -5.38 1.84
CA SER A 127 4.71 -4.39 2.04
C SER A 127 5.01 -3.45 3.19
N ALA A 128 4.55 -2.22 3.05
CA ALA A 128 4.60 -1.20 4.09
C ALA A 128 3.27 -0.46 4.14
N VAL A 129 2.65 -0.39 5.30
CA VAL A 129 1.40 0.33 5.52
C VAL A 129 1.49 1.18 6.77
N ILE A 130 0.72 2.29 6.79
CA ILE A 130 0.69 3.19 7.94
C ILE A 130 -0.12 2.57 9.08
N TRP A 131 -1.28 2.00 8.76
CA TRP A 131 -2.17 1.39 9.76
C TRP A 131 -2.58 -0.01 9.38
N THR A 132 -2.74 -0.85 10.40
CA THR A 132 -3.37 -2.16 10.28
C THR A 132 -4.52 -2.23 11.26
N LYS A 133 -5.73 -2.54 10.76
CA LYS A 133 -6.86 -2.77 11.68
C LYS A 133 -6.68 -4.07 12.45
N ALA A 134 -7.16 -4.09 13.69
CA ALA A 134 -7.05 -5.26 14.56
C ALA A 134 -7.73 -6.50 13.97
N VAL A 135 -8.74 -6.30 13.12
CA VAL A 135 -9.48 -7.39 12.46
C VAL A 135 -8.88 -7.80 11.12
N SER A 136 -7.78 -7.17 10.70
CA SER A 136 -7.15 -7.50 9.42
C SER A 136 -6.54 -8.89 9.47
N SER A 137 -6.73 -9.65 8.38
CA SER A 137 -6.04 -10.92 8.17
C SER A 137 -4.64 -10.75 7.61
N PHE A 138 -4.24 -9.53 7.30
CA PHE A 138 -2.96 -9.20 6.68
C PHE A 138 -1.98 -8.64 7.72
N THR A 139 -0.76 -9.15 7.68
CA THR A 139 0.34 -8.60 8.48
C THR A 139 1.41 -8.05 7.53
N PRO A 140 1.65 -6.73 7.53
CA PRO A 140 2.68 -6.11 6.69
C PRO A 140 4.08 -6.56 7.09
N ASP A 141 4.94 -6.57 6.13
CA ASP A 141 6.36 -6.85 6.38
C ASP A 141 7.05 -5.67 7.04
#